data_4e4d2a59836598bcdbb1d86f6c4a99dc
#
_entry.id   4e4d2a59836598bcdbb1d86f6c4a99dc
#
_cell.length_a   1.000
_cell.length_b   1.000
_cell.length_c   1.000
_cell.angle_alpha   90.00
_cell.angle_beta   90.00
_cell.angle_gamma   90.00
#
_symmetry.space_group_name_H-M   'P 1'
#
loop_
_entity.id
_entity.type
_entity.pdbx_description
1 polymer ?
#
loop_
_entity_poly.entity_id
_entity_poly.type
_entity_poly.pdbx_seq_one_letter_code
_entity_poly.pdbx_strand_id
1 'polypeptide(L)'
;MRKLTWLLWAMLLLLSLTGCGNKVDSESIRSYLESSYYNESDASVDEIKDISQEQGNNDKEFIVSCTVKASNRYAVQTANWVITFERFENSWVGTGREMTYYETELQNGMSEEEMKDLVDLEGLYWQKEFESWLTYDVSDWYCTADLENGECEVSYLLTTDYGGFQFFRVYQTTAEWNDRSMQWFRKESNEYATSGEVVVTLDITGHYDFYINGKQHYTFDIEKDSGQYYMRNFTYYNRPYSTDRLEASFEEKQLSFDWPEYSVTAPYWVGVYDENIKLEIMNGRLYFSRELISPVS
;
A
#
# COMPACT_ATOMS: atom_id res chain seq x y z
N MET A 1 19.57 -19.14 -13.57
CA MET A 1 20.08 -18.24 -12.53
C MET A 1 20.65 -18.97 -11.29
N ARG A 2 20.18 -20.14 -10.89
CA ARG A 2 20.67 -20.88 -9.70
C ARG A 2 22.13 -21.38 -9.76
N LYS A 3 22.76 -21.46 -10.92
CA LYS A 3 24.16 -21.93 -11.04
C LYS A 3 25.21 -20.83 -10.87
N LEU A 4 24.84 -19.56 -11.00
CA LEU A 4 25.76 -18.43 -10.84
C LEU A 4 25.98 -18.08 -9.36
N THR A 5 24.97 -18.26 -8.53
CA THR A 5 25.08 -18.05 -7.07
C THR A 5 26.05 -19.03 -6.41
N TRP A 6 26.12 -20.28 -6.84
CA TRP A 6 27.05 -21.24 -6.29
C TRP A 6 28.53 -20.97 -6.62
N LEU A 7 28.79 -20.37 -7.79
CA LEU A 7 30.14 -19.96 -8.18
C LEU A 7 30.62 -18.71 -7.42
N LEU A 8 29.74 -17.80 -7.09
CA LEU A 8 30.02 -16.63 -6.24
C LEU A 8 30.34 -17.06 -4.79
N TRP A 9 29.60 -18.03 -4.24
CA TRP A 9 29.86 -18.60 -2.91
C TRP A 9 31.18 -19.36 -2.85
N ALA A 10 31.53 -20.08 -3.91
CA ALA A 10 32.81 -20.79 -4.00
C ALA A 10 34.00 -19.83 -4.19
N MET A 11 33.82 -18.68 -4.83
CA MET A 11 34.83 -17.65 -4.99
C MET A 11 35.08 -16.84 -3.72
N LEU A 12 34.02 -16.57 -2.94
CA LEU A 12 34.12 -15.95 -1.61
C LEU A 12 34.85 -16.84 -0.60
N LEU A 13 34.68 -18.15 -0.68
CA LEU A 13 35.41 -19.13 0.14
C LEU A 13 36.90 -19.25 -0.21
N LEU A 14 37.30 -18.91 -1.45
CA LEU A 14 38.70 -19.01 -1.89
C LEU A 14 39.55 -17.75 -1.59
N LEU A 15 38.92 -16.61 -1.31
CA LEU A 15 39.62 -15.36 -0.96
C LEU A 15 40.03 -15.28 0.54
N SER A 16 39.55 -16.19 1.38
CA SER A 16 39.88 -16.22 2.83
C SER A 16 41.18 -16.99 3.18
N LEU A 17 42.00 -17.38 2.18
CA LEU A 17 43.14 -18.30 2.37
C LEU A 17 44.50 -17.66 2.69
N THR A 18 44.55 -16.40 3.12
CA THR A 18 45.89 -15.78 3.44
C THR A 18 45.96 -15.18 4.83
N GLY A 19 45.56 -15.89 5.85
CA GLY A 19 45.74 -15.45 7.25
C GLY A 19 46.21 -16.58 8.14
N CYS A 20 47.49 -16.97 8.06
CA CYS A 20 48.14 -17.84 9.04
C CYS A 20 48.39 -17.05 10.36
N GLY A 21 47.33 -16.54 11.01
CA GLY A 21 47.43 -15.85 12.29
C GLY A 21 46.61 -16.53 13.37
N ASN A 22 47.11 -16.56 14.59
CA ASN A 22 46.36 -17.00 15.77
C ASN A 22 45.25 -16.01 16.20
N LYS A 23 44.95 -15.00 15.38
CA LYS A 23 43.96 -13.95 15.65
C LYS A 23 43.03 -13.75 14.47
N VAL A 24 41.81 -13.36 14.76
CA VAL A 24 40.84 -12.94 13.75
C VAL A 24 41.26 -11.59 13.20
N ASP A 25 41.38 -11.44 11.89
CA ASP A 25 41.74 -10.19 11.25
C ASP A 25 40.51 -9.33 10.94
N SER A 26 40.76 -8.05 10.64
CA SER A 26 39.69 -7.10 10.33
C SER A 26 38.90 -7.45 9.06
N GLU A 27 39.52 -8.14 8.11
CA GLU A 27 38.85 -8.56 6.89
C GLU A 27 37.84 -9.68 7.15
N SER A 28 38.16 -10.63 8.03
CA SER A 28 37.22 -11.66 8.50
C SER A 28 36.03 -11.04 9.22
N ILE A 29 36.23 -10.02 10.05
CA ILE A 29 35.17 -9.28 10.74
C ILE A 29 34.29 -8.57 9.72
N ARG A 30 34.91 -7.83 8.77
CA ARG A 30 34.18 -7.12 7.69
C ARG A 30 33.32 -8.05 6.89
N SER A 31 33.90 -9.08 6.31
CA SER A 31 33.20 -10.05 5.46
C SER A 31 32.04 -10.73 6.19
N TYR A 32 32.21 -11.04 7.46
CA TYR A 32 31.14 -11.62 8.25
C TYR A 32 29.97 -10.66 8.47
N LEU A 33 30.25 -9.43 8.89
CA LEU A 33 29.21 -8.44 9.14
C LEU A 33 28.47 -8.03 7.86
N GLU A 34 29.19 -7.79 6.77
CA GLU A 34 28.59 -7.47 5.49
C GLU A 34 27.70 -8.59 4.95
N SER A 35 28.12 -9.85 5.08
CA SER A 35 27.35 -10.98 4.60
C SER A 35 26.19 -11.39 5.49
N SER A 36 26.26 -11.12 6.80
CA SER A 36 25.33 -11.65 7.79
C SER A 36 24.41 -10.62 8.42
N TYR A 37 24.76 -9.34 8.39
CA TYR A 37 23.98 -8.26 9.00
C TYR A 37 23.68 -7.12 8.03
N TYR A 38 24.69 -6.56 7.40
CA TYR A 38 24.54 -5.39 6.54
C TYR A 38 24.07 -5.73 5.12
N ASN A 39 24.01 -7.00 4.77
CA ASN A 39 23.55 -7.46 3.45
C ASN A 39 22.14 -7.00 3.09
N GLU A 40 21.22 -6.99 4.06
CA GLU A 40 19.83 -6.60 3.82
C GLU A 40 19.66 -5.09 3.61
N SER A 41 20.53 -4.29 4.23
CA SER A 41 20.50 -2.82 4.13
C SER A 41 21.40 -2.25 3.05
N ASP A 42 22.05 -3.09 2.25
CA ASP A 42 23.08 -2.70 1.27
C ASP A 42 24.18 -1.81 1.89
N ALA A 43 24.40 -1.93 3.21
CA ALA A 43 25.44 -1.17 3.89
C ALA A 43 26.80 -1.88 3.77
N SER A 44 27.84 -1.07 3.59
CA SER A 44 29.22 -1.50 3.59
C SER A 44 29.90 -1.09 4.89
N VAL A 45 30.85 -1.90 5.34
CA VAL A 45 31.68 -1.59 6.49
C VAL A 45 32.83 -0.67 6.07
N ASP A 46 32.79 0.58 6.50
CA ASP A 46 33.79 1.58 6.15
C ASP A 46 35.06 1.43 7.00
N GLU A 47 34.88 1.23 8.31
CA GLU A 47 35.97 1.23 9.27
C GLU A 47 35.72 0.27 10.44
N ILE A 48 36.76 -0.39 10.93
CA ILE A 48 36.72 -1.24 12.12
C ILE A 48 37.83 -0.76 13.06
N LYS A 49 37.47 -0.44 14.30
CA LYS A 49 38.37 0.08 15.35
C LYS A 49 38.22 -0.72 16.64
N ASP A 50 39.13 -0.44 17.56
CA ASP A 50 39.10 -0.92 18.96
C ASP A 50 38.94 -2.44 19.07
N ILE A 51 39.63 -3.17 18.19
CA ILE A 51 39.54 -4.63 18.15
C ILE A 51 40.20 -5.22 19.38
N SER A 52 39.44 -5.88 20.21
CA SER A 52 39.93 -6.74 21.29
C SER A 52 39.45 -8.16 21.05
N GLN A 53 40.29 -9.14 21.45
CA GLN A 53 40.00 -10.54 21.22
C GLN A 53 40.32 -11.33 22.48
N GLU A 54 39.36 -12.15 22.91
CA GLU A 54 39.49 -13.04 24.04
C GLU A 54 39.24 -14.48 23.56
N GLN A 55 39.94 -15.43 24.17
CA GLN A 55 39.71 -16.84 23.90
C GLN A 55 38.35 -17.21 24.47
N GLY A 56 37.54 -17.89 23.67
CA GLY A 56 36.23 -18.40 24.07
C GLY A 56 36.30 -19.68 24.88
N ASN A 57 35.29 -20.54 24.71
CA ASN A 57 35.16 -21.78 25.51
C ASN A 57 36.20 -22.84 25.16
N ASN A 58 36.89 -22.71 24.04
CA ASN A 58 37.91 -23.65 23.58
C ASN A 58 39.01 -22.92 22.77
N ASP A 59 40.08 -23.62 22.44
CA ASP A 59 41.24 -23.08 21.70
C ASP A 59 40.97 -22.73 20.22
N LYS A 60 39.82 -23.08 19.74
CA LYS A 60 39.34 -22.77 18.37
C LYS A 60 38.33 -21.65 18.34
N GLU A 61 37.93 -21.10 19.47
CA GLU A 61 36.91 -20.07 19.57
C GLU A 61 37.54 -18.76 20.06
N PHE A 62 37.17 -17.64 19.38
CA PHE A 62 37.49 -16.29 19.83
C PHE A 62 36.24 -15.45 19.94
N ILE A 63 36.17 -14.65 21.00
CA ILE A 63 35.17 -13.59 21.15
C ILE A 63 35.88 -12.30 20.79
N VAL A 64 35.41 -11.63 19.78
CA VAL A 64 35.93 -10.39 19.23
C VAL A 64 34.99 -9.25 19.57
N SER A 65 35.49 -8.25 20.28
CA SER A 65 34.78 -6.97 20.48
C SER A 65 35.43 -5.89 19.62
N CYS A 66 34.60 -5.12 18.91
CA CYS A 66 35.10 -4.05 18.05
C CYS A 66 34.04 -2.95 17.87
N THR A 67 34.50 -1.78 17.45
CA THR A 67 33.67 -0.68 16.99
C THR A 67 33.72 -0.66 15.47
N VAL A 68 32.54 -0.67 14.84
CA VAL A 68 32.37 -0.70 13.39
C VAL A 68 31.62 0.53 12.93
N LYS A 69 32.15 1.20 11.91
CA LYS A 69 31.44 2.22 11.16
C LYS A 69 31.00 1.62 9.83
N ALA A 70 29.69 1.69 9.54
CA ALA A 70 29.11 1.21 8.30
C ALA A 70 28.21 2.29 7.69
N SER A 71 28.09 2.31 6.39
CA SER A 71 27.25 3.28 5.71
C SER A 71 26.50 2.64 4.52
N ASN A 72 25.35 3.17 4.25
CA ASN A 72 24.63 2.99 3.00
C ASN A 72 24.22 4.36 2.44
N ARG A 73 23.42 4.39 1.38
CA ARG A 73 22.98 5.66 0.77
C ARG A 73 22.13 6.55 1.68
N TYR A 74 21.55 5.99 2.73
CA TYR A 74 20.63 6.71 3.61
C TYR A 74 21.28 7.20 4.88
N ALA A 75 22.20 6.43 5.45
CA ALA A 75 22.70 6.69 6.79
C ALA A 75 24.12 6.19 7.02
N VAL A 76 24.71 6.72 8.08
CA VAL A 76 25.97 6.24 8.66
C VAL A 76 25.68 5.73 10.06
N GLN A 77 26.08 4.49 10.35
CA GLN A 77 25.95 3.86 11.66
C GLN A 77 27.31 3.59 12.27
N THR A 78 27.48 3.92 13.56
CA THR A 78 28.58 3.48 14.38
C THR A 78 28.06 2.51 15.44
N ALA A 79 28.58 1.29 15.47
CA ALA A 79 28.07 0.25 16.34
C ALA A 79 29.21 -0.54 17.04
N ASN A 80 28.96 -0.94 18.29
CA ASN A 80 29.83 -1.83 19.03
C ASN A 80 29.32 -3.28 18.89
N TRP A 81 30.21 -4.12 18.44
CA TRP A 81 29.91 -5.54 18.17
C TRP A 81 30.68 -6.46 19.10
N VAL A 82 30.02 -7.54 19.50
CA VAL A 82 30.64 -8.73 20.09
C VAL A 82 30.35 -9.88 19.14
N ILE A 83 31.38 -10.49 18.56
CA ILE A 83 31.27 -11.51 17.53
C ILE A 83 32.02 -12.75 17.99
N THR A 84 31.37 -13.89 17.88
CA THR A 84 32.00 -15.20 18.13
C THR A 84 32.51 -15.75 16.81
N PHE A 85 33.80 -16.08 16.76
CA PHE A 85 34.43 -16.76 15.64
C PHE A 85 34.90 -18.14 16.04
N GLU A 86 34.71 -19.10 15.17
CA GLU A 86 35.27 -20.44 15.29
C GLU A 86 36.25 -20.70 14.17
N ARG A 87 37.31 -21.45 14.49
CA ARG A 87 38.34 -21.84 13.53
C ARG A 87 37.99 -23.15 12.87
N PHE A 88 37.79 -23.08 11.55
CA PHE A 88 37.61 -24.23 10.67
C PHE A 88 38.81 -24.33 9.74
N GLU A 89 39.62 -25.38 9.92
CA GLU A 89 40.87 -25.59 9.19
C GLU A 89 41.82 -24.37 9.38
N ASN A 90 41.95 -23.54 8.34
CA ASN A 90 42.80 -22.37 8.33
C ASN A 90 42.02 -21.02 8.27
N SER A 91 40.71 -21.07 8.44
CA SER A 91 39.82 -19.91 8.30
C SER A 91 39.04 -19.64 9.58
N TRP A 92 38.78 -18.36 9.85
CA TRP A 92 37.84 -17.95 10.89
C TRP A 92 36.44 -17.77 10.31
N VAL A 93 35.46 -18.38 10.95
CA VAL A 93 34.04 -18.30 10.56
C VAL A 93 33.27 -17.70 11.74
N GLY A 94 32.53 -16.64 11.48
CA GLY A 94 31.64 -16.03 12.48
C GLY A 94 30.44 -16.94 12.72
N THR A 95 30.19 -17.29 13.99
CA THR A 95 29.12 -18.19 14.42
C THR A 95 28.06 -17.50 15.28
N GLY A 96 28.36 -16.32 15.80
CA GLY A 96 27.43 -15.52 16.59
C GLY A 96 27.80 -14.05 16.56
N ARG A 97 26.81 -13.19 16.74
CA ARG A 97 27.00 -11.74 16.83
C ARG A 97 25.96 -11.08 17.73
N GLU A 98 26.41 -10.04 18.42
CA GLU A 98 25.57 -9.17 19.23
C GLU A 98 26.00 -7.72 19.02
N MET A 99 25.06 -6.85 18.72
CA MET A 99 25.23 -5.41 18.68
C MET A 99 24.87 -4.85 20.05
N THR A 100 25.87 -4.41 20.81
CA THR A 100 25.70 -3.97 22.18
C THR A 100 25.36 -2.49 22.32
N TYR A 101 25.75 -1.70 21.32
CA TYR A 101 25.45 -0.28 21.20
C TYR A 101 25.44 0.12 19.73
N TYR A 102 24.62 1.09 19.36
CA TYR A 102 24.66 1.74 18.04
C TYR A 102 24.18 3.18 18.14
N GLU A 103 24.68 3.97 17.22
CA GLU A 103 24.25 5.33 16.92
C GLU A 103 24.18 5.47 15.39
N THR A 104 23.05 5.95 14.89
CA THR A 104 22.82 6.08 13.46
C THR A 104 22.49 7.52 13.13
N GLU A 105 23.16 8.07 12.13
CA GLU A 105 22.93 9.40 11.57
C GLU A 105 22.23 9.22 10.21
N LEU A 106 20.95 9.51 10.15
CA LEU A 106 20.17 9.50 8.91
C LEU A 106 20.55 10.73 8.09
N GLN A 107 20.98 10.54 6.84
CA GLN A 107 21.48 11.59 5.97
C GLN A 107 20.56 11.88 4.80
N ASN A 108 19.85 10.86 4.32
CA ASN A 108 18.98 10.96 3.15
C ASN A 108 17.66 10.22 3.39
N GLY A 109 16.58 10.77 2.89
CA GLY A 109 15.29 10.08 2.75
C GLY A 109 15.25 9.18 1.51
N MET A 110 14.14 8.49 1.35
CA MET A 110 13.85 7.77 0.12
C MET A 110 13.72 8.75 -1.05
N SER A 111 14.11 8.32 -2.23
CA SER A 111 13.81 9.04 -3.47
C SER A 111 12.31 8.99 -3.78
N GLU A 112 11.85 9.89 -4.63
CA GLU A 112 10.46 9.89 -5.08
C GLU A 112 10.06 8.56 -5.75
N GLU A 113 10.96 7.97 -6.54
CA GLU A 113 10.73 6.67 -7.18
C GLU A 113 10.53 5.56 -6.14
N GLU A 114 11.38 5.51 -5.13
CA GLU A 114 11.27 4.53 -4.05
C GLU A 114 10.02 4.72 -3.17
N MET A 115 9.62 5.98 -2.94
CA MET A 115 8.38 6.26 -2.22
C MET A 115 7.16 5.78 -3.02
N LYS A 116 7.17 5.97 -4.35
CA LYS A 116 6.12 5.45 -5.24
C LYS A 116 6.07 3.92 -5.23
N ASP A 117 7.22 3.26 -5.14
CA ASP A 117 7.29 1.80 -5.05
C ASP A 117 6.73 1.23 -3.73
N LEU A 118 6.57 2.08 -2.70
CA LEU A 118 5.89 1.67 -1.46
C LEU A 118 4.38 1.42 -1.66
N VAL A 119 3.80 2.01 -2.70
CA VAL A 119 2.37 1.89 -2.96
C VAL A 119 2.06 0.51 -3.49
N ASP A 120 1.23 -0.24 -2.75
CA ASP A 120 0.77 -1.56 -3.16
C ASP A 120 -0.35 -1.43 -4.20
N LEU A 121 0.04 -1.26 -5.45
CA LEU A 121 -0.91 -1.21 -6.56
C LEU A 121 -1.56 -2.58 -6.83
N GLU A 122 -0.92 -3.69 -6.46
CA GLU A 122 -1.51 -5.02 -6.65
C GLU A 122 -2.78 -5.16 -5.81
N GLY A 123 -2.76 -4.70 -4.57
CA GLY A 123 -3.94 -4.66 -3.71
C GLY A 123 -5.07 -3.81 -4.26
N LEU A 124 -4.77 -2.75 -5.01
CA LEU A 124 -5.77 -1.93 -5.69
C LEU A 124 -6.32 -2.60 -6.96
N TYR A 125 -5.53 -3.41 -7.63
CA TYR A 125 -5.90 -4.08 -8.89
C TYR A 125 -6.62 -5.41 -8.70
N TRP A 126 -6.63 -6.01 -7.51
CA TRP A 126 -7.31 -7.28 -7.30
C TRP A 126 -8.81 -7.21 -7.62
N GLN A 127 -9.46 -6.06 -7.40
CA GLN A 127 -10.86 -5.85 -7.76
C GLN A 127 -11.07 -5.90 -9.28
N LYS A 128 -10.07 -5.48 -10.07
CA LYS A 128 -10.12 -5.52 -11.53
C LYS A 128 -10.18 -6.93 -12.10
N GLU A 129 -9.62 -7.91 -11.40
CA GLU A 129 -9.73 -9.33 -11.81
C GLU A 129 -11.16 -9.85 -11.67
N PHE A 130 -11.90 -9.36 -10.68
CA PHE A 130 -13.32 -9.70 -10.47
C PHE A 130 -14.27 -8.82 -11.28
N GLU A 131 -13.91 -7.58 -11.50
CA GLU A 131 -14.70 -6.59 -12.22
C GLU A 131 -13.84 -6.03 -13.37
N SER A 132 -13.71 -6.80 -14.46
CA SER A 132 -12.81 -6.51 -15.59
C SER A 132 -13.07 -5.18 -16.32
N TRP A 133 -14.21 -4.54 -16.03
CA TRP A 133 -14.60 -3.23 -16.55
C TRP A 133 -14.10 -2.06 -15.70
N LEU A 134 -13.55 -2.31 -14.50
CA LEU A 134 -12.92 -1.27 -13.69
C LEU A 134 -11.55 -0.90 -14.25
N THR A 135 -11.29 0.39 -14.30
CA THR A 135 -9.95 0.92 -14.58
C THR A 135 -9.49 1.83 -13.45
N TYR A 136 -8.19 1.78 -13.17
CA TYR A 136 -7.55 2.62 -12.17
C TYR A 136 -6.50 3.48 -12.83
N ASP A 137 -6.41 4.72 -12.41
CA ASP A 137 -5.33 5.63 -12.72
C ASP A 137 -4.77 6.22 -11.42
N VAL A 138 -3.45 6.32 -11.31
CA VAL A 138 -2.76 6.87 -10.15
C VAL A 138 -1.97 8.08 -10.61
N SER A 139 -2.31 9.23 -10.06
CA SER A 139 -1.74 10.53 -10.45
C SER A 139 -1.49 11.44 -9.25
N ASP A 140 -1.03 12.65 -9.53
CA ASP A 140 -0.85 13.74 -8.55
C ASP A 140 -0.03 13.30 -7.32
N TRP A 141 1.12 12.69 -7.61
CA TRP A 141 2.04 12.22 -6.59
C TRP A 141 2.66 13.39 -5.82
N TYR A 142 2.62 13.29 -4.51
CA TYR A 142 3.30 14.18 -3.60
C TYR A 142 4.15 13.36 -2.63
N CYS A 143 5.46 13.59 -2.63
CA CYS A 143 6.43 12.85 -1.84
C CYS A 143 7.20 13.81 -0.93
N THR A 144 7.33 13.45 0.35
CA THR A 144 8.09 14.21 1.33
C THR A 144 8.95 13.28 2.18
N ALA A 145 10.12 13.76 2.61
CA ALA A 145 10.99 13.09 3.56
C ALA A 145 11.23 14.01 4.76
N ASP A 146 10.92 13.53 5.94
CA ASP A 146 11.22 14.14 7.22
C ASP A 146 12.38 13.36 7.89
N LEU A 147 13.59 13.82 7.68
CA LEU A 147 14.79 13.16 8.20
C LEU A 147 14.92 13.32 9.72
N GLU A 148 14.34 14.37 10.30
CA GLU A 148 14.41 14.61 11.74
C GLU A 148 13.58 13.57 12.50
N ASN A 149 12.43 13.20 11.95
CA ASN A 149 11.54 12.18 12.51
C ASN A 149 11.77 10.78 11.90
N GLY A 150 12.60 10.66 10.86
CA GLY A 150 12.83 9.39 10.18
C GLY A 150 11.56 8.88 9.47
N GLU A 151 10.82 9.77 8.83
CA GLU A 151 9.59 9.43 8.10
C GLU A 151 9.67 9.87 6.64
N CYS A 152 9.15 9.03 5.76
CA CYS A 152 8.87 9.37 4.38
C CYS A 152 7.38 9.15 4.10
N GLU A 153 6.77 10.11 3.41
CA GLU A 153 5.36 10.08 3.08
C GLU A 153 5.17 10.23 1.58
N VAL A 154 4.26 9.44 1.04
CA VAL A 154 3.74 9.62 -0.31
C VAL A 154 2.23 9.71 -0.28
N SER A 155 1.67 10.74 -0.88
CA SER A 155 0.25 10.83 -1.18
C SER A 155 0.02 10.87 -2.68
N TYR A 156 -1.11 10.35 -3.11
CA TYR A 156 -1.46 10.23 -4.53
C TYR A 156 -2.96 10.24 -4.74
N LEU A 157 -3.38 10.66 -5.92
CA LEU A 157 -4.77 10.60 -6.35
C LEU A 157 -5.02 9.25 -7.05
N LEU A 158 -5.94 8.48 -6.51
CA LEU A 158 -6.49 7.28 -7.16
C LEU A 158 -7.81 7.64 -7.83
N THR A 159 -7.87 7.51 -9.15
CA THR A 159 -9.10 7.61 -9.93
C THR A 159 -9.55 6.21 -10.29
N THR A 160 -10.77 5.84 -9.87
CA THR A 160 -11.40 4.57 -10.28
C THR A 160 -12.52 4.87 -11.25
N ASP A 161 -12.45 4.33 -12.46
CA ASP A 161 -13.50 4.46 -13.47
C ASP A 161 -14.38 3.21 -13.47
N TYR A 162 -15.64 3.42 -13.14
CA TYR A 162 -16.69 2.39 -13.10
C TYR A 162 -17.49 2.30 -14.41
N GLY A 163 -16.98 2.92 -15.50
CA GLY A 163 -17.68 2.87 -16.80
C GLY A 163 -18.99 3.64 -16.80
N GLY A 164 -19.02 4.81 -16.19
CA GLY A 164 -20.23 5.68 -16.12
C GLY A 164 -20.16 6.68 -14.99
N PHE A 165 -19.23 6.48 -14.07
CA PHE A 165 -18.81 7.47 -13.12
C PHE A 165 -17.36 7.24 -12.73
N GLN A 166 -16.69 8.29 -12.32
CA GLN A 166 -15.35 8.27 -11.81
C GLN A 166 -15.36 8.64 -10.32
N PHE A 167 -14.54 7.92 -9.58
CA PHE A 167 -14.38 8.13 -8.15
C PHE A 167 -12.94 8.53 -7.86
N PHE A 168 -12.76 9.68 -7.22
CA PHE A 168 -11.47 10.28 -6.92
C PHE A 168 -11.19 10.19 -5.43
N ARG A 169 -10.09 9.57 -5.06
CA ARG A 169 -9.65 9.46 -3.66
C ARG A 169 -8.19 9.81 -3.51
N VAL A 170 -7.85 10.56 -2.48
CA VAL A 170 -6.46 10.78 -2.09
C VAL A 170 -6.08 9.73 -1.06
N TYR A 171 -5.01 9.00 -1.35
CA TYR A 171 -4.41 8.01 -0.47
C TYR A 171 -3.06 8.49 0.03
N GLN A 172 -2.64 7.95 1.17
CA GLN A 172 -1.37 8.26 1.79
C GLN A 172 -0.71 6.97 2.28
N THR A 173 0.59 6.84 2.02
CA THR A 173 1.42 5.74 2.50
C THR A 173 2.66 6.34 3.17
N THR A 174 3.05 5.79 4.31
CA THR A 174 4.24 6.22 5.06
C THR A 174 5.26 5.11 5.16
N ALA A 175 6.54 5.47 5.18
CA ALA A 175 7.64 4.60 5.59
C ALA A 175 8.35 5.21 6.79
N GLU A 176 8.78 4.35 7.72
CA GLU A 176 9.55 4.71 8.90
C GLU A 176 10.96 4.14 8.79
N TRP A 177 11.94 4.95 9.19
CA TRP A 177 13.33 4.55 9.27
C TRP A 177 13.58 3.70 10.51
N ASN A 178 14.32 2.62 10.35
CA ASN A 178 14.81 1.82 11.47
C ASN A 178 16.34 1.96 11.61
N ASP A 179 16.75 2.68 12.64
CA ASP A 179 18.14 2.95 12.93
C ASP A 179 18.99 1.69 13.10
N ARG A 180 18.41 0.65 13.68
CA ARG A 180 19.12 -0.59 13.96
C ARG A 180 19.44 -1.36 12.69
N SER A 181 18.46 -1.53 11.82
CA SER A 181 18.64 -2.27 10.57
C SER A 181 19.16 -1.41 9.42
N MET A 182 19.21 -0.10 9.57
CA MET A 182 19.57 0.87 8.54
C MET A 182 18.68 0.75 7.27
N GLN A 183 17.37 0.60 7.48
CA GLN A 183 16.40 0.39 6.41
C GLN A 183 15.12 1.20 6.62
N TRP A 184 14.48 1.54 5.51
CA TRP A 184 13.13 2.05 5.50
C TRP A 184 12.13 0.89 5.50
N PHE A 185 11.11 0.98 6.33
CA PHE A 185 10.01 0.02 6.39
C PHE A 185 8.70 0.73 6.10
N ARG A 186 7.88 0.14 5.24
CA ARG A 186 6.50 0.58 5.09
C ARG A 186 5.81 0.46 6.45
N LYS A 187 5.26 1.57 6.92
CA LYS A 187 4.37 1.56 8.08
C LYS A 187 3.11 0.82 7.66
N GLU A 188 2.68 -0.18 8.45
CA GLU A 188 1.41 -0.83 8.20
C GLU A 188 0.33 0.24 8.14
N SER A 189 -0.20 0.40 6.94
CA SER A 189 -0.80 1.64 6.59
C SER A 189 -2.17 1.78 7.02
N ASN A 190 -2.45 2.87 7.27
CA ASN A 190 -3.79 3.35 7.15
C ASN A 190 -3.92 4.11 5.84
N GLU A 191 -4.53 3.46 4.89
CA GLU A 191 -5.04 4.09 3.70
C GLU A 191 -6.11 5.08 4.13
N TYR A 192 -5.76 6.32 4.28
CA TYR A 192 -6.73 7.37 4.55
C TYR A 192 -7.19 7.94 3.22
N ALA A 193 -8.26 7.36 2.70
CA ALA A 193 -9.03 8.07 1.73
C ALA A 193 -9.69 9.26 2.42
N THR A 194 -9.24 10.46 2.15
CA THR A 194 -10.08 11.63 2.37
C THR A 194 -11.35 11.46 1.53
N SER A 195 -12.46 12.06 1.96
CA SER A 195 -13.76 11.99 1.28
C SER A 195 -13.59 12.08 -0.25
N GLY A 196 -14.00 10.99 -0.94
CA GLY A 196 -13.86 10.93 -2.38
C GLY A 196 -14.85 11.85 -3.07
N GLU A 197 -14.41 12.45 -4.17
CA GLU A 197 -15.30 13.15 -5.12
C GLU A 197 -15.80 12.13 -6.15
N VAL A 198 -17.07 12.24 -6.52
CA VAL A 198 -17.70 11.41 -7.56
C VAL A 198 -18.11 12.29 -8.74
N VAL A 199 -17.67 11.91 -9.92
CA VAL A 199 -18.10 12.55 -11.18
C VAL A 199 -18.83 11.54 -12.03
N VAL A 200 -20.14 11.76 -12.24
CA VAL A 200 -20.95 10.93 -13.15
C VAL A 200 -20.67 11.34 -14.59
N THR A 201 -20.17 10.38 -15.37
CA THR A 201 -19.84 10.56 -16.79
C THR A 201 -20.92 10.02 -17.73
N LEU A 202 -21.76 9.10 -17.23
CA LEU A 202 -22.93 8.62 -17.97
C LEU A 202 -24.06 9.65 -17.90
N ASP A 203 -24.67 9.99 -19.03
CA ASP A 203 -25.93 10.75 -19.00
C ASP A 203 -27.07 9.82 -18.60
N ILE A 204 -27.55 10.01 -17.37
CA ILE A 204 -28.67 9.25 -16.79
C ILE A 204 -29.96 10.08 -16.71
N THR A 205 -29.98 11.27 -17.29
CA THR A 205 -31.19 12.12 -17.28
C THR A 205 -32.28 11.55 -18.23
N GLY A 206 -33.53 11.74 -17.87
CA GLY A 206 -34.66 11.34 -18.69
C GLY A 206 -35.80 10.71 -17.91
N HIS A 207 -36.83 10.30 -18.68
CA HIS A 207 -37.98 9.59 -18.16
C HIS A 207 -37.75 8.08 -18.23
N TYR A 208 -37.99 7.38 -17.13
CA TYR A 208 -37.87 5.93 -17.02
C TYR A 208 -39.22 5.31 -16.82
N ASP A 209 -39.51 4.29 -17.62
CA ASP A 209 -40.77 3.49 -17.58
C ASP A 209 -40.39 2.04 -17.86
N PHE A 210 -40.42 1.18 -16.85
CA PHE A 210 -39.96 -0.20 -16.98
C PHE A 210 -40.63 -1.16 -16.00
N TYR A 211 -40.49 -2.45 -16.30
CA TYR A 211 -40.99 -3.53 -15.47
C TYR A 211 -39.88 -4.38 -14.91
N ILE A 212 -39.91 -4.67 -13.61
CA ILE A 212 -39.05 -5.66 -12.96
C ILE A 212 -39.78 -7.00 -12.95
N ASN A 213 -39.10 -8.06 -13.40
CA ASN A 213 -39.66 -9.42 -13.50
C ASN A 213 -40.98 -9.46 -14.25
N GLY A 214 -41.24 -8.53 -15.17
CA GLY A 214 -42.46 -8.43 -15.95
C GLY A 214 -43.74 -8.15 -15.15
N LYS A 215 -43.62 -7.75 -13.89
CA LYS A 215 -44.78 -7.55 -13.00
C LYS A 215 -44.78 -6.22 -12.25
N GLN A 216 -43.63 -5.80 -11.78
CA GLN A 216 -43.50 -4.58 -10.98
C GLN A 216 -43.19 -3.40 -11.89
N HIS A 217 -44.16 -2.53 -12.09
CA HIS A 217 -44.05 -1.37 -12.96
C HIS A 217 -43.56 -0.15 -12.17
N TYR A 218 -42.49 0.46 -12.65
CA TYR A 218 -41.87 1.66 -12.09
C TYR A 218 -41.80 2.76 -13.13
N THR A 219 -42.10 3.98 -12.74
CA THR A 219 -41.78 5.18 -13.53
C THR A 219 -41.13 6.25 -12.65
N PHE A 220 -40.20 6.98 -13.20
CA PHE A 220 -39.61 8.17 -12.59
C PHE A 220 -38.88 9.02 -13.63
N ASP A 221 -38.61 10.26 -13.25
CA ASP A 221 -37.76 11.18 -14.02
C ASP A 221 -36.45 11.43 -13.28
N ILE A 222 -35.32 11.41 -13.99
CA ILE A 222 -34.05 11.87 -13.49
C ILE A 222 -33.69 13.17 -14.20
N GLU A 223 -33.39 14.20 -13.43
CA GLU A 223 -32.93 15.48 -13.91
C GLU A 223 -31.60 15.87 -13.26
N LYS A 224 -30.81 16.68 -13.97
CA LYS A 224 -29.55 17.25 -13.47
C LYS A 224 -29.67 18.74 -13.39
N ASP A 225 -29.36 19.30 -12.23
CA ASP A 225 -29.37 20.75 -11.99
C ASP A 225 -28.09 21.14 -11.23
N SER A 226 -27.33 22.06 -11.81
CA SER A 226 -26.09 22.57 -11.21
C SER A 226 -25.08 21.47 -10.78
N GLY A 227 -25.03 20.37 -11.55
CA GLY A 227 -24.16 19.21 -11.26
C GLY A 227 -24.78 18.14 -10.37
N GLN A 228 -25.85 18.47 -9.66
CA GLN A 228 -26.56 17.56 -8.76
C GLN A 228 -27.67 16.81 -9.52
N TYR A 229 -27.87 15.53 -9.21
CA TYR A 229 -28.95 14.71 -9.75
C TYR A 229 -30.13 14.68 -8.80
N TYR A 230 -31.32 14.62 -9.40
CA TYR A 230 -32.60 14.58 -8.70
C TYR A 230 -33.52 13.60 -9.35
N MET A 231 -34.32 12.89 -8.53
CA MET A 231 -35.41 12.04 -8.99
C MET A 231 -36.73 12.72 -8.68
N ARG A 232 -37.66 12.62 -9.63
CA ARG A 232 -39.05 13.13 -9.48
C ARG A 232 -40.07 12.10 -9.98
N ASN A 233 -41.32 12.37 -9.65
CA ASN A 233 -42.48 11.67 -10.20
C ASN A 233 -42.39 10.15 -10.07
N PHE A 234 -41.80 9.67 -8.97
CA PHE A 234 -41.64 8.25 -8.76
C PHE A 234 -43.00 7.57 -8.58
N THR A 235 -43.29 6.55 -9.39
CA THR A 235 -44.48 5.74 -9.31
C THR A 235 -44.12 4.26 -9.23
N TYR A 236 -45.03 3.49 -8.60
CA TYR A 236 -44.99 2.06 -8.55
C TYR A 236 -46.41 1.49 -8.76
N TYR A 237 -46.60 0.59 -9.71
CA TYR A 237 -47.90 0.12 -10.16
C TYR A 237 -48.86 1.26 -10.52
N ASN A 238 -48.38 2.28 -11.23
CA ASN A 238 -49.16 3.48 -11.61
C ASN A 238 -49.73 4.28 -10.44
N ARG A 239 -49.22 4.08 -9.24
CA ARG A 239 -49.56 4.89 -8.05
C ARG A 239 -48.43 5.84 -7.75
N PRO A 240 -48.68 7.13 -7.68
CA PRO A 240 -47.67 8.10 -7.32
C PRO A 240 -47.23 7.90 -5.88
N TYR A 241 -45.93 7.82 -5.65
CA TYR A 241 -45.32 7.72 -4.35
C TYR A 241 -44.79 9.05 -3.87
N SER A 242 -44.14 9.78 -4.74
CA SER A 242 -43.66 11.10 -4.45
C SER A 242 -43.63 11.92 -5.74
N THR A 243 -44.08 13.16 -5.63
CA THR A 243 -43.87 14.20 -6.63
C THR A 243 -42.72 15.12 -6.22
N ASP A 244 -42.16 14.88 -5.03
CA ASP A 244 -41.07 15.69 -4.49
C ASP A 244 -39.78 15.44 -5.26
N ARG A 245 -38.96 16.44 -5.27
CA ARG A 245 -37.61 16.41 -5.85
C ARG A 245 -36.68 15.78 -4.84
N LEU A 246 -36.32 14.52 -5.07
CA LEU A 246 -35.40 13.76 -4.24
C LEU A 246 -33.97 14.02 -4.70
N GLU A 247 -33.12 14.48 -3.81
CA GLU A 247 -31.70 14.72 -4.09
C GLU A 247 -30.93 13.40 -4.05
N ALA A 248 -30.02 13.22 -5.00
CA ALA A 248 -29.16 12.06 -5.06
C ALA A 248 -27.93 12.21 -4.15
N SER A 249 -27.62 11.14 -3.44
CA SER A 249 -26.30 10.93 -2.85
C SER A 249 -25.55 9.81 -3.58
N PHE A 250 -24.23 9.87 -3.59
CA PHE A 250 -23.38 8.84 -4.15
C PHE A 250 -22.64 8.10 -3.04
N GLU A 251 -22.74 6.78 -3.07
CA GLU A 251 -21.89 5.90 -2.28
C GLU A 251 -21.26 4.89 -3.23
N GLU A 252 -19.94 4.92 -3.38
CA GLU A 252 -19.20 4.07 -4.30
C GLU A 252 -19.81 4.06 -5.71
N LYS A 253 -20.41 2.93 -6.15
CA LYS A 253 -21.03 2.74 -7.46
C LYS A 253 -22.56 2.95 -7.46
N GLN A 254 -23.12 3.39 -6.34
CA GLN A 254 -24.57 3.55 -6.18
C GLN A 254 -24.96 5.01 -6.09
N LEU A 255 -26.02 5.33 -6.81
CA LEU A 255 -26.74 6.58 -6.71
C LEU A 255 -27.97 6.32 -5.84
N SER A 256 -28.03 6.93 -4.68
CA SER A 256 -29.12 6.77 -3.73
C SER A 256 -29.97 8.03 -3.67
N PHE A 257 -31.27 7.84 -3.58
CA PHE A 257 -32.25 8.91 -3.37
C PHE A 257 -32.98 8.64 -2.06
N ASP A 258 -32.82 9.53 -1.11
CA ASP A 258 -33.49 9.41 0.18
C ASP A 258 -34.99 9.63 0.04
N TRP A 259 -35.77 8.77 0.64
CA TRP A 259 -37.19 9.02 0.79
C TRP A 259 -37.37 10.18 1.76
N PRO A 260 -38.29 11.13 1.45
CA PRO A 260 -38.71 12.11 2.45
C PRO A 260 -39.27 11.39 3.67
N GLU A 261 -38.89 11.83 4.87
CA GLU A 261 -39.33 11.26 6.15
C GLU A 261 -40.79 10.83 6.11
N TYR A 262 -41.02 9.58 6.37
CA TYR A 262 -42.26 8.85 6.52
C TYR A 262 -43.54 9.65 6.30
N SER A 263 -44.07 9.62 5.11
CA SER A 263 -45.50 9.68 4.95
C SER A 263 -46.07 8.34 5.41
N VAL A 264 -46.89 8.33 6.47
CA VAL A 264 -47.52 7.15 7.10
C VAL A 264 -48.39 6.32 6.15
N THR A 265 -48.37 6.62 4.88
CA THR A 265 -49.16 6.02 3.81
C THR A 265 -48.34 5.22 2.81
N ALA A 266 -47.03 5.03 2.98
CA ALA A 266 -46.28 4.10 2.13
C ALA A 266 -46.72 2.67 2.47
N PRO A 267 -47.32 1.92 1.53
CA PRO A 267 -47.85 0.60 1.86
C PRO A 267 -46.70 -0.35 2.17
N TYR A 268 -46.77 -1.06 3.29
CA TYR A 268 -45.84 -2.04 3.83
C TYR A 268 -45.45 -3.19 2.87
N TRP A 269 -45.96 -3.24 1.69
CA TRP A 269 -45.77 -4.32 0.73
C TRP A 269 -44.94 -3.95 -0.51
N VAL A 270 -44.43 -2.74 -0.57
CA VAL A 270 -43.34 -2.40 -1.49
C VAL A 270 -42.08 -2.96 -0.84
N GLY A 271 -41.51 -3.97 -1.42
CA GLY A 271 -40.27 -4.62 -0.94
C GLY A 271 -39.02 -3.74 -1.02
N VAL A 272 -39.18 -2.44 -0.81
CA VAL A 272 -38.11 -1.48 -0.55
C VAL A 272 -37.90 -1.52 0.96
N TYR A 273 -37.20 -2.55 1.43
CA TYR A 273 -36.79 -2.70 2.81
C TYR A 273 -35.70 -1.70 3.23
N ASP A 274 -35.16 -0.97 2.26
CA ASP A 274 -34.20 0.09 2.48
C ASP A 274 -34.90 1.45 2.34
N GLU A 275 -34.51 2.38 3.18
CA GLU A 275 -35.03 3.75 3.24
C GLU A 275 -34.74 4.57 1.96
N ASN A 276 -34.05 3.98 0.97
CA ASN A 276 -33.54 4.66 -0.22
C ASN A 276 -33.86 3.90 -1.51
N ILE A 277 -34.09 4.65 -2.59
CA ILE A 277 -34.09 4.13 -3.95
C ILE A 277 -32.66 4.08 -4.43
N LYS A 278 -32.16 2.90 -4.80
CA LYS A 278 -30.78 2.70 -5.23
C LYS A 278 -30.71 2.38 -6.72
N LEU A 279 -29.93 3.18 -7.44
CA LEU A 279 -29.55 2.93 -8.82
C LEU A 279 -28.06 2.59 -8.87
N GLU A 280 -27.70 1.55 -9.60
CA GLU A 280 -26.31 1.17 -9.81
C GLU A 280 -25.87 1.56 -11.22
N ILE A 281 -24.71 2.21 -11.32
CA ILE A 281 -24.05 2.48 -12.59
C ILE A 281 -22.87 1.51 -12.73
N MET A 282 -22.95 0.65 -13.75
CA MET A 282 -21.91 -0.35 -14.02
C MET A 282 -21.65 -0.44 -15.52
N ASN A 283 -20.39 -0.40 -15.91
CA ASN A 283 -19.99 -0.59 -17.31
C ASN A 283 -20.78 0.26 -18.31
N GLY A 284 -20.95 1.56 -18.01
CA GLY A 284 -21.67 2.52 -18.85
C GLY A 284 -23.18 2.30 -18.93
N ARG A 285 -23.78 1.59 -17.98
CA ARG A 285 -25.20 1.26 -17.95
C ARG A 285 -25.80 1.51 -16.58
N LEU A 286 -27.07 1.84 -16.55
CA LEU A 286 -27.85 2.07 -15.33
C LEU A 286 -28.68 0.84 -14.99
N TYR A 287 -28.68 0.45 -13.73
CA TYR A 287 -29.43 -0.68 -13.21
C TYR A 287 -30.31 -0.26 -12.03
N PHE A 288 -31.48 -0.87 -11.94
CA PHE A 288 -32.36 -0.80 -10.78
C PHE A 288 -32.71 -2.23 -10.35
N SER A 289 -32.45 -2.58 -9.09
CA SER A 289 -32.63 -3.94 -8.58
C SER A 289 -32.03 -5.04 -9.48
N ARG A 290 -30.84 -4.80 -10.03
CA ARG A 290 -30.09 -5.66 -10.97
C ARG A 290 -30.67 -5.76 -12.38
N GLU A 291 -31.76 -5.10 -12.66
CA GLU A 291 -32.35 -5.02 -14.01
C GLU A 291 -31.82 -3.79 -14.75
N LEU A 292 -31.37 -3.99 -15.99
CA LEU A 292 -30.92 -2.91 -16.84
C LEU A 292 -32.07 -1.98 -17.18
N ILE A 293 -31.92 -0.69 -16.93
CA ILE A 293 -32.91 0.33 -17.27
C ILE A 293 -32.32 1.36 -18.22
N SER A 294 -33.19 1.96 -19.04
CA SER A 294 -32.81 3.04 -19.95
C SER A 294 -33.94 4.07 -19.99
N PRO A 295 -33.62 5.35 -20.22
CA PRO A 295 -34.68 6.33 -20.42
C PRO A 295 -35.51 6.00 -21.65
N VAL A 296 -36.81 6.28 -21.57
CA VAL A 296 -37.73 6.17 -22.70
C VAL A 296 -37.44 7.30 -23.68
N SER A 297 -37.19 6.97 -24.92
CA SER A 297 -36.91 7.92 -26.01
C SER A 297 -38.15 8.71 -26.46
#